data_7c173d957cd2b72281db1fe831dc4c99
#
_entry.id   7c173d957cd2b72281db1fe831dc4c99
#
_cell.length_a   1.000
_cell.length_b   1.000
_cell.length_c   1.000
_cell.angle_alpha   90.00
_cell.angle_beta   90.00
_cell.angle_gamma   90.00
#
_symmetry.space_group_name_H-M   'P 1'
#
loop_
_entity.id
_entity.type
_entity.pdbx_description
1 polymer ?
#
loop_
_entity_poly.entity_id
_entity_poly.type
_entity_poly.pdbx_seq_one_letter_code
_entity_poly.pdbx_strand_id
1 'polypeptide(L)'
;ATGCMTYDFFFPGLLLDAFEHQSFEYLLFWINEILTQKLKVVNMLGCHDGIPLLDLKGLLPEERIMEMVEILKKRGGLVKDLHGVQSMYYQVNCTYFSALGESDRKMLLARALQIFMPGKPQVWYLDLFAGKNDIDAVKKANSNGHKEINRTNLTTDQAISSLQTDIVQDQLALLRFRNTCPAFSWDSNIQVQSTASHQLTLTWSYQSHSA
;
A
#
# COMPACT_ATOMS: atom_id res chain seq x y z
N ALA A 1 -16.36 18.71 -10.75
CA ALA A 1 -15.12 18.05 -10.28
C ALA A 1 -13.95 18.97 -10.62
N THR A 2 -13.12 19.30 -9.64
CA THR A 2 -12.07 20.31 -9.72
C THR A 2 -10.85 19.89 -10.56
N GLY A 3 -10.84 18.69 -11.15
CA GLY A 3 -9.70 18.16 -11.91
C GLY A 3 -8.49 17.77 -11.05
N CYS A 4 -8.54 17.95 -9.74
CA CYS A 4 -7.48 17.56 -8.82
C CYS A 4 -7.49 16.05 -8.57
N MET A 5 -6.30 15.49 -8.31
CA MET A 5 -6.14 14.14 -7.76
C MET A 5 -5.98 14.23 -6.25
N THR A 6 -6.50 13.23 -5.54
CA THR A 6 -6.33 13.08 -4.09
C THR A 6 -5.54 11.83 -3.76
N TYR A 7 -4.82 11.84 -2.64
CA TYR A 7 -4.19 10.62 -2.14
C TYR A 7 -5.22 9.63 -1.63
N ASP A 8 -5.02 8.36 -1.97
CA ASP A 8 -5.80 7.25 -1.45
C ASP A 8 -5.13 6.71 -0.17
N PHE A 9 -5.54 7.23 0.98
CA PHE A 9 -5.06 6.78 2.29
C PHE A 9 -5.79 5.53 2.81
N PHE A 10 -6.84 5.08 2.13
CA PHE A 10 -7.57 3.87 2.50
C PHE A 10 -6.90 2.61 1.97
N PHE A 11 -6.43 2.64 0.74
CA PHE A 11 -5.91 1.48 0.03
C PHE A 11 -4.82 0.72 0.80
N PRO A 12 -3.77 1.35 1.38
CA PRO A 12 -2.72 0.61 2.08
C PRO A 12 -3.26 -0.26 3.23
N GLY A 13 -4.15 0.30 4.03
CA GLY A 13 -4.74 -0.40 5.17
C GLY A 13 -5.76 -1.46 4.75
N LEU A 14 -6.62 -1.16 3.77
CA LEU A 14 -7.58 -2.13 3.22
C LEU A 14 -6.90 -3.34 2.60
N LEU A 15 -5.74 -3.14 1.96
CA LEU A 15 -4.97 -4.22 1.38
C LEU A 15 -4.32 -5.11 2.44
N LEU A 16 -3.78 -4.53 3.52
CA LEU A 16 -3.26 -5.29 4.66
C LEU A 16 -4.37 -6.12 5.30
N ASP A 17 -5.53 -5.50 5.56
CA ASP A 17 -6.70 -6.16 6.07
C ASP A 17 -7.11 -7.35 5.19
N ALA A 18 -7.17 -7.14 3.88
CA ALA A 18 -7.52 -8.19 2.92
C ALA A 18 -6.56 -9.38 2.98
N PHE A 19 -5.27 -9.13 3.16
CA PHE A 19 -4.27 -10.20 3.26
C PHE A 19 -4.32 -10.97 4.58
N GLU A 20 -4.56 -10.28 5.69
CA GLU A 20 -4.63 -10.93 7.00
C GLU A 20 -5.92 -11.75 7.18
N HIS A 21 -7.03 -11.27 6.63
CA HIS A 21 -8.32 -11.95 6.73
C HIS A 21 -8.69 -12.81 5.51
N GLN A 22 -7.83 -12.85 4.48
CA GLN A 22 -8.10 -13.56 3.22
C GLN A 22 -9.45 -13.17 2.60
N SER A 23 -9.80 -11.89 2.67
CA SER A 23 -11.06 -11.34 2.16
C SER A 23 -10.86 -9.98 1.53
N PHE A 24 -11.30 -9.85 0.28
CA PHE A 24 -11.26 -8.59 -0.47
C PHE A 24 -12.54 -7.76 -0.32
N GLU A 25 -13.45 -8.10 0.58
CA GLU A 25 -14.77 -7.46 0.70
C GLU A 25 -14.68 -5.93 0.83
N TYR A 26 -13.92 -5.43 1.79
CA TYR A 26 -13.79 -3.99 2.02
C TYR A 26 -12.97 -3.29 0.94
N LEU A 27 -11.95 -3.96 0.40
CA LEU A 27 -11.19 -3.44 -0.73
C LEU A 27 -12.06 -3.36 -1.99
N LEU A 28 -12.88 -4.37 -2.26
CA LEU A 28 -13.84 -4.39 -3.36
C LEU A 28 -14.86 -3.25 -3.23
N PHE A 29 -15.40 -3.06 -2.02
CA PHE A 29 -16.29 -1.93 -1.73
C PHE A 29 -15.63 -0.60 -2.09
N TRP A 30 -14.39 -0.37 -1.64
CA TRP A 30 -13.66 0.86 -1.90
C TRP A 30 -13.35 1.06 -3.40
N ILE A 31 -12.96 0.01 -4.12
CA ILE A 31 -12.75 0.09 -5.57
C ILE A 31 -14.04 0.52 -6.27
N ASN A 32 -15.18 -0.05 -5.90
CA ASN A 32 -16.48 0.34 -6.46
C ASN A 32 -16.83 1.81 -6.16
N GLU A 33 -16.52 2.31 -4.97
CA GLU A 33 -16.69 3.74 -4.63
C GLU A 33 -15.82 4.63 -5.52
N ILE A 34 -14.54 4.31 -5.71
CA ILE A 34 -13.65 5.05 -6.63
C ILE A 34 -14.26 5.11 -8.04
N LEU A 35 -14.72 3.98 -8.55
CA LEU A 35 -15.27 3.89 -9.91
C LEU A 35 -16.60 4.62 -10.04
N THR A 36 -17.53 4.43 -9.10
CA THR A 36 -18.86 5.02 -9.10
C THR A 36 -18.80 6.54 -8.95
N GLN A 37 -17.98 7.03 -8.05
CA GLN A 37 -17.79 8.45 -7.78
C GLN A 37 -16.83 9.11 -8.78
N LYS A 38 -16.22 8.33 -9.67
CA LYS A 38 -15.20 8.79 -10.64
C LYS A 38 -14.08 9.57 -9.98
N LEU A 39 -13.62 9.07 -8.84
CA LEU A 39 -12.54 9.70 -8.08
C LEU A 39 -11.23 9.57 -8.84
N LYS A 40 -10.47 10.66 -8.90
CA LYS A 40 -9.09 10.66 -9.41
C LYS A 40 -8.14 10.52 -8.23
N VAL A 41 -7.57 9.34 -8.05
CA VAL A 41 -6.74 9.03 -6.89
C VAL A 41 -5.29 8.76 -7.27
N VAL A 42 -4.39 9.08 -6.33
CA VAL A 42 -3.02 8.60 -6.30
C VAL A 42 -2.97 7.52 -5.23
N ASN A 43 -2.82 6.27 -5.63
CA ASN A 43 -2.72 5.15 -4.70
C ASN A 43 -1.25 4.85 -4.36
N MET A 44 -1.01 4.40 -3.13
CA MET A 44 0.32 4.03 -2.64
C MET A 44 0.22 2.82 -1.71
N LEU A 45 1.32 2.11 -1.51
CA LEU A 45 1.45 1.08 -0.47
C LEU A 45 1.95 1.73 0.82
N GLY A 46 3.18 2.17 0.85
CA GLY A 46 3.75 2.92 1.94
C GLY A 46 4.18 4.34 1.52
N CYS A 47 4.52 5.14 2.51
CA CYS A 47 5.09 6.46 2.32
C CYS A 47 6.02 6.82 3.49
N HIS A 48 6.59 8.01 3.45
CA HIS A 48 7.48 8.53 4.50
C HIS A 48 6.80 8.72 5.87
N ASP A 49 5.47 8.73 5.91
CA ASP A 49 4.71 8.92 7.16
C ASP A 49 4.28 7.59 7.82
N GLY A 50 4.34 6.48 7.09
CA GLY A 50 3.85 5.20 7.56
C GLY A 50 2.49 4.83 6.98
N ILE A 51 1.76 3.94 7.66
CA ILE A 51 0.47 3.40 7.22
C ILE A 51 -0.65 4.10 7.99
N PRO A 52 -1.53 4.84 7.30
CA PRO A 52 -2.66 5.52 7.94
C PRO A 52 -3.69 4.50 8.41
N LEU A 53 -4.22 4.69 9.63
CA LEU A 53 -5.24 3.84 10.23
C LEU A 53 -6.51 4.61 10.57
N LEU A 54 -6.38 5.89 10.93
CA LEU A 54 -7.53 6.71 11.30
C LEU A 54 -8.54 6.82 10.16
N ASP A 55 -8.04 6.90 8.94
CA ASP A 55 -8.86 7.01 7.73
C ASP A 55 -9.74 5.75 7.50
N LEU A 56 -9.36 4.60 8.06
CA LEU A 56 -10.13 3.35 7.93
C LEU A 56 -11.41 3.31 8.78
N LYS A 57 -11.57 4.26 9.73
CA LYS A 57 -12.80 4.34 10.53
C LYS A 57 -14.01 4.63 9.63
N GLY A 58 -15.05 3.82 9.79
CA GLY A 58 -16.25 3.88 8.96
C GLY A 58 -16.18 3.03 7.68
N LEU A 59 -14.97 2.55 7.29
CA LEU A 59 -14.80 1.55 6.24
C LEU A 59 -14.59 0.15 6.81
N LEU A 60 -13.75 0.02 7.85
CA LEU A 60 -13.52 -1.22 8.57
C LEU A 60 -14.17 -1.20 9.95
N PRO A 61 -14.63 -2.36 10.46
CA PRO A 61 -14.98 -2.52 11.86
C PRO A 61 -13.79 -2.16 12.77
N GLU A 62 -14.08 -1.56 13.91
CA GLU A 62 -13.03 -1.10 14.84
C GLU A 62 -12.15 -2.26 15.34
N GLU A 63 -12.77 -3.42 15.56
CA GLU A 63 -12.07 -4.64 15.98
C GLU A 63 -11.00 -5.06 14.95
N ARG A 64 -11.30 -4.97 13.65
CA ARG A 64 -10.33 -5.30 12.59
C ARG A 64 -9.18 -4.29 12.52
N ILE A 65 -9.47 -3.00 12.74
CA ILE A 65 -8.43 -1.96 12.81
C ILE A 65 -7.50 -2.24 13.99
N MET A 66 -8.06 -2.57 15.16
CA MET A 66 -7.27 -2.89 16.36
C MET A 66 -6.44 -4.15 16.19
N GLU A 67 -7.00 -5.20 15.60
CA GLU A 67 -6.27 -6.43 15.29
C GLU A 67 -5.10 -6.15 14.35
N MET A 68 -5.30 -5.34 13.31
CA MET A 68 -4.24 -4.94 12.39
C MET A 68 -3.14 -4.14 13.11
N VAL A 69 -3.49 -3.24 14.03
CA VAL A 69 -2.51 -2.53 14.88
C VAL A 69 -1.63 -3.52 15.63
N GLU A 70 -2.23 -4.52 16.29
CA GLU A 70 -1.47 -5.51 17.05
C GLU A 70 -0.58 -6.40 16.14
N ILE A 71 -1.05 -6.76 14.95
CA ILE A 71 -0.25 -7.47 13.95
C ILE A 71 0.96 -6.63 13.53
N LEU A 72 0.74 -5.36 13.20
CA LEU A 72 1.81 -4.46 12.77
C LEU A 72 2.84 -4.20 13.89
N LYS A 73 2.39 -4.07 15.14
CA LYS A 73 3.28 -3.96 16.31
C LYS A 73 4.15 -5.21 16.47
N LYS A 74 3.57 -6.40 16.33
CA LYS A 74 4.32 -7.68 16.37
C LYS A 74 5.36 -7.76 15.25
N ARG A 75 5.14 -7.10 14.12
CA ARG A 75 6.08 -6.99 12.99
C ARG A 75 7.06 -5.82 13.13
N GLY A 76 7.15 -5.22 14.31
CA GLY A 76 8.10 -4.15 14.63
C GLY A 76 7.63 -2.75 14.26
N GLY A 77 6.38 -2.57 13.90
CA GLY A 77 5.80 -1.25 13.65
C GLY A 77 5.66 -0.43 14.93
N LEU A 78 5.86 0.88 14.82
CA LEU A 78 5.73 1.83 15.91
C LEU A 78 4.42 2.61 15.77
N VAL A 79 3.59 2.51 16.79
CA VAL A 79 2.26 3.16 16.80
C VAL A 79 2.39 4.60 17.28
N LYS A 80 1.69 5.50 16.60
CA LYS A 80 1.56 6.89 17.03
C LYS A 80 0.10 7.16 17.41
N ASP A 81 -0.11 7.53 18.68
CA ASP A 81 -1.41 7.97 19.17
C ASP A 81 -1.73 9.40 18.71
N LEU A 82 -3.01 9.67 18.47
CA LEU A 82 -3.48 11.00 18.16
C LEU A 82 -3.51 11.84 19.43
N HIS A 83 -2.59 12.83 19.54
CA HIS A 83 -2.57 13.82 20.65
C HIS A 83 -2.63 13.23 22.08
N GLY A 84 -2.08 12.02 22.30
CA GLY A 84 -2.07 11.40 23.62
C GLY A 84 -3.41 10.82 24.07
N VAL A 85 -4.40 10.75 23.20
CA VAL A 85 -5.65 10.04 23.47
C VAL A 85 -5.40 8.55 23.34
N GLN A 86 -5.42 7.83 24.47
CA GLN A 86 -5.27 6.37 24.48
C GLN A 86 -6.32 5.73 23.54
N SER A 87 -5.86 4.77 22.73
CA SER A 87 -6.69 4.00 21.80
C SER A 87 -7.14 4.72 20.53
N MET A 88 -6.68 5.94 20.26
CA MET A 88 -6.92 6.59 18.97
C MET A 88 -5.65 6.59 18.14
N TYR A 89 -5.39 5.46 17.48
CA TYR A 89 -4.21 5.29 16.62
C TYR A 89 -4.38 6.10 15.33
N TYR A 90 -3.44 7.02 15.10
CA TYR A 90 -3.42 7.82 13.89
C TYR A 90 -2.80 7.04 12.72
N GLN A 91 -1.64 6.44 12.97
CA GLN A 91 -0.88 5.69 11.97
C GLN A 91 0.07 4.70 12.65
N VAL A 92 0.51 3.71 11.89
CA VAL A 92 1.65 2.85 12.26
C VAL A 92 2.84 3.21 11.39
N ASN A 93 3.96 3.59 12.04
CA ASN A 93 5.21 3.82 11.35
C ASN A 93 5.93 2.47 11.14
N CYS A 94 6.03 2.06 9.91
CA CYS A 94 6.78 0.88 9.45
C CYS A 94 6.95 0.95 7.94
N THR A 95 7.89 0.19 7.39
CA THR A 95 7.93 -0.06 5.95
C THR A 95 6.79 -0.98 5.55
N TYR A 96 6.28 -0.86 4.33
CA TYR A 96 5.19 -1.72 3.88
C TYR A 96 5.65 -3.18 3.75
N PHE A 97 6.92 -3.40 3.38
CA PHE A 97 7.51 -4.73 3.33
C PHE A 97 7.51 -5.42 4.71
N SER A 98 7.94 -4.71 5.77
CA SER A 98 7.86 -5.25 7.14
C SER A 98 6.41 -5.43 7.60
N ALA A 99 5.51 -4.54 7.22
CA ALA A 99 4.07 -4.68 7.49
C ALA A 99 3.49 -5.97 6.88
N LEU A 100 4.00 -6.42 5.74
CA LEU A 100 3.64 -7.68 5.08
C LEU A 100 4.34 -8.92 5.67
N GLY A 101 5.11 -8.75 6.76
CA GLY A 101 5.88 -9.83 7.39
C GLY A 101 7.13 -10.21 6.60
N GLU A 102 7.71 -9.26 5.86
CA GLU A 102 8.92 -9.41 5.05
C GLU A 102 8.81 -10.55 4.01
N SER A 103 7.64 -10.70 3.43
CA SER A 103 7.34 -11.72 2.42
C SER A 103 7.40 -11.13 1.02
N ASP A 104 8.37 -11.58 0.22
CA ASP A 104 8.51 -11.20 -1.19
C ASP A 104 7.23 -11.47 -1.98
N ARG A 105 6.60 -12.63 -1.73
CA ARG A 105 5.35 -13.00 -2.40
C ARG A 105 4.21 -12.04 -2.07
N LYS A 106 4.05 -11.68 -0.78
CA LYS A 106 3.02 -10.71 -0.38
C LYS A 106 3.32 -9.33 -0.94
N MET A 107 4.59 -8.91 -0.96
CA MET A 107 5.00 -7.62 -1.51
C MET A 107 4.74 -7.55 -3.02
N LEU A 108 5.07 -8.59 -3.76
CA LEU A 108 4.82 -8.64 -5.20
C LEU A 108 3.32 -8.63 -5.50
N LEU A 109 2.50 -9.36 -4.73
CA LEU A 109 1.05 -9.35 -4.87
C LEU A 109 0.47 -7.97 -4.52
N ALA A 110 0.96 -7.31 -3.47
CA ALA A 110 0.56 -5.97 -3.10
C ALA A 110 0.89 -4.96 -4.21
N ARG A 111 2.07 -5.08 -4.81
CA ARG A 111 2.46 -4.24 -5.95
C ARG A 111 1.59 -4.51 -7.19
N ALA A 112 1.31 -5.78 -7.50
CA ALA A 112 0.41 -6.14 -8.60
C ALA A 112 -0.98 -5.52 -8.39
N LEU A 113 -1.57 -5.66 -7.21
CA LEU A 113 -2.85 -5.02 -6.88
C LEU A 113 -2.76 -3.50 -7.02
N GLN A 114 -1.69 -2.87 -6.50
CA GLN A 114 -1.50 -1.42 -6.61
C GLN A 114 -1.51 -0.93 -8.06
N ILE A 115 -0.81 -1.61 -8.95
CA ILE A 115 -0.74 -1.16 -10.36
C ILE A 115 -2.05 -1.38 -11.11
N PHE A 116 -2.91 -2.31 -10.66
CA PHE A 116 -4.24 -2.53 -11.22
C PHE A 116 -5.34 -1.68 -10.56
N MET A 117 -5.08 -1.05 -9.40
CA MET A 117 -6.04 -0.13 -8.79
C MET A 117 -6.40 1.02 -9.74
N PRO A 118 -7.67 1.49 -9.71
CA PRO A 118 -8.02 2.74 -10.36
C PRO A 118 -7.15 3.90 -9.86
N GLY A 119 -6.74 4.78 -10.78
CA GLY A 119 -5.91 5.92 -10.42
C GLY A 119 -4.45 5.79 -10.85
N LYS A 120 -3.59 6.61 -10.23
CA LYS A 120 -2.16 6.68 -10.54
C LYS A 120 -1.34 6.07 -9.40
N PRO A 121 -0.58 5.01 -9.63
CA PRO A 121 0.28 4.44 -8.59
C PRO A 121 1.47 5.36 -8.30
N GLN A 122 1.71 5.62 -7.00
CA GLN A 122 2.91 6.25 -6.48
C GLN A 122 3.71 5.21 -5.70
N VAL A 123 4.99 5.08 -6.01
CA VAL A 123 5.87 4.10 -5.39
C VAL A 123 6.84 4.79 -4.44
N TRP A 124 6.79 4.44 -3.17
CA TRP A 124 7.79 4.82 -2.20
C TRP A 124 9.07 4.00 -2.42
N TYR A 125 10.23 4.66 -2.38
CA TYR A 125 11.49 3.99 -2.74
C TYR A 125 11.82 2.79 -1.85
N LEU A 126 11.56 2.86 -0.53
CA LEU A 126 11.79 1.73 0.36
C LEU A 126 10.89 0.53 0.02
N ASP A 127 9.66 0.76 -0.42
CA ASP A 127 8.79 -0.33 -0.86
C ASP A 127 9.30 -0.99 -2.14
N LEU A 128 9.85 -0.18 -3.08
CA LEU A 128 10.46 -0.70 -4.29
C LEU A 128 11.65 -1.61 -3.97
N PHE A 129 12.50 -1.17 -3.04
CA PHE A 129 13.70 -1.92 -2.65
C PHE A 129 13.43 -2.99 -1.56
N ALA A 130 12.16 -3.29 -1.26
CA ALA A 130 11.76 -4.21 -0.17
C ALA A 130 12.48 -3.89 1.15
N GLY A 131 12.60 -2.60 1.46
CA GLY A 131 13.30 -2.12 2.65
C GLY A 131 12.59 -2.50 3.93
N LYS A 132 13.37 -2.96 4.91
CA LYS A 132 12.89 -3.35 6.24
C LYS A 132 12.84 -2.17 7.20
N ASN A 133 12.15 -2.37 8.32
CA ASN A 133 12.12 -1.43 9.42
C ASN A 133 13.54 -1.14 9.95
N ASP A 134 13.92 0.14 10.04
CA ASP A 134 15.22 0.59 10.56
C ASP A 134 15.11 0.98 12.03
N ILE A 135 15.21 -0.02 12.89
CA ILE A 135 15.15 0.16 14.35
C ILE A 135 16.37 0.96 14.85
N ASP A 136 17.52 0.85 14.19
CA ASP A 136 18.73 1.56 14.62
C ASP A 136 18.65 3.06 14.29
N ALA A 137 18.03 3.43 13.18
CA ALA A 137 17.72 4.83 12.88
C ALA A 137 16.79 5.43 13.94
N VAL A 138 15.77 4.69 14.36
CA VAL A 138 14.86 5.12 15.44
C VAL A 138 15.60 5.37 16.74
N LYS A 139 16.47 4.44 17.16
CA LYS A 139 17.28 4.58 18.40
C LYS A 139 18.20 5.80 18.36
N LYS A 140 18.78 6.11 17.19
CA LYS A 140 19.68 7.27 16.99
C LYS A 140 18.94 8.61 17.01
N ALA A 141 17.68 8.63 16.59
CA ALA A 141 16.91 9.86 16.42
C ALA A 141 16.22 10.41 17.68
N ASN A 142 16.43 9.77 18.86
CA ASN A 142 15.81 10.13 20.14
C ASN A 142 14.25 10.06 20.16
N SER A 143 13.61 10.72 21.13
CA SER A 143 12.19 10.57 21.49
C SER A 143 11.16 10.84 20.36
N ASN A 144 11.56 11.49 19.27
CA ASN A 144 10.66 11.81 18.12
C ASN A 144 10.96 10.99 16.86
N GLY A 145 11.80 9.97 16.95
CA GLY A 145 12.35 9.24 15.82
C GLY A 145 11.46 8.16 15.19
N HIS A 146 10.19 8.02 15.58
CA HIS A 146 9.34 6.93 15.11
C HIS A 146 9.27 6.85 13.57
N LYS A 147 9.28 7.99 12.87
CA LYS A 147 9.24 8.04 11.41
C LYS A 147 10.53 7.59 10.73
N GLU A 148 11.65 7.59 11.46
CA GLU A 148 12.94 7.15 10.90
C GLU A 148 12.95 5.66 10.57
N ILE A 149 12.03 4.89 11.16
CA ILE A 149 11.87 3.46 10.91
C ILE A 149 11.62 3.13 9.42
N ASN A 150 10.98 4.03 8.69
CA ASN A 150 10.64 3.87 7.27
C ASN A 150 11.23 4.97 6.37
N ARG A 151 12.38 5.56 6.79
CA ARG A 151 13.08 6.62 6.07
C ARG A 151 14.57 6.33 5.87
N THR A 152 14.97 5.05 5.90
CA THR A 152 16.36 4.64 5.70
C THR A 152 16.95 5.26 4.43
N ASN A 153 18.06 5.97 4.57
CA ASN A 153 18.81 6.46 3.43
C ASN A 153 19.65 5.33 2.85
N LEU A 154 19.29 4.87 1.67
CA LEU A 154 20.07 3.87 0.95
C LEU A 154 21.33 4.49 0.37
N THR A 155 22.48 3.84 0.59
CA THR A 155 23.69 4.17 -0.15
C THR A 155 23.56 3.71 -1.62
N THR A 156 24.39 4.24 -2.50
CA THR A 156 24.41 3.81 -3.91
C THR A 156 24.68 2.33 -4.04
N ASP A 157 25.62 1.78 -3.25
CA ASP A 157 25.95 0.36 -3.28
C ASP A 157 24.80 -0.53 -2.79
N GLN A 158 24.07 -0.10 -1.76
CA GLN A 158 22.88 -0.79 -1.30
C GLN A 158 21.78 -0.79 -2.38
N ALA A 159 21.54 0.34 -3.03
CA ALA A 159 20.56 0.42 -4.10
C ALA A 159 20.96 -0.48 -5.30
N ILE A 160 22.24 -0.45 -5.72
CA ILE A 160 22.74 -1.32 -6.79
C ILE A 160 22.59 -2.80 -6.41
N SER A 161 22.96 -3.19 -5.20
CA SER A 161 22.82 -4.57 -4.72
C SER A 161 21.36 -5.00 -4.71
N SER A 162 20.45 -4.14 -4.21
CA SER A 162 19.02 -4.43 -4.17
C SER A 162 18.41 -4.60 -5.55
N LEU A 163 18.92 -3.86 -6.56
CA LEU A 163 18.49 -4.03 -7.96
C LEU A 163 18.80 -5.42 -8.54
N GLN A 164 19.65 -6.21 -7.90
CA GLN A 164 19.97 -7.59 -8.34
C GLN A 164 19.04 -8.62 -7.70
N THR A 165 18.17 -8.23 -6.76
CA THR A 165 17.25 -9.17 -6.11
C THR A 165 16.00 -9.40 -6.94
N ASP A 166 15.48 -10.64 -6.91
CA ASP A 166 14.31 -11.04 -7.68
C ASP A 166 13.09 -10.16 -7.36
N ILE A 167 12.84 -9.88 -6.07
CA ILE A 167 11.69 -9.07 -5.64
C ILE A 167 11.72 -7.65 -6.24
N VAL A 168 12.89 -7.03 -6.36
CA VAL A 168 13.04 -5.70 -6.97
C VAL A 168 12.84 -5.78 -8.48
N GLN A 169 13.44 -6.77 -9.13
CA GLN A 169 13.30 -6.98 -10.57
C GLN A 169 11.85 -7.26 -10.97
N ASP A 170 11.15 -8.10 -10.21
CA ASP A 170 9.74 -8.40 -10.44
C ASP A 170 8.84 -7.18 -10.26
N GLN A 171 9.08 -6.36 -9.22
CA GLN A 171 8.36 -5.10 -9.05
C GLN A 171 8.63 -4.13 -10.21
N LEU A 172 9.88 -4.03 -10.67
CA LEU A 172 10.23 -3.19 -11.83
C LEU A 172 9.57 -3.70 -13.12
N ALA A 173 9.45 -5.01 -13.29
CA ALA A 173 8.72 -5.60 -14.42
C ALA A 173 7.23 -5.22 -14.39
N LEU A 174 6.57 -5.30 -13.22
CA LEU A 174 5.19 -4.86 -13.04
C LEU A 174 5.01 -3.36 -13.35
N LEU A 175 5.90 -2.51 -12.85
CA LEU A 175 5.86 -1.07 -13.13
C LEU A 175 6.09 -0.76 -14.61
N ARG A 176 7.00 -1.47 -15.25
CA ARG A 176 7.23 -1.37 -16.71
C ARG A 176 5.99 -1.77 -17.47
N PHE A 177 5.37 -2.90 -17.10
CA PHE A 177 4.09 -3.34 -17.68
C PHE A 177 3.01 -2.26 -17.56
N ARG A 178 2.81 -1.70 -16.36
CA ARG A 178 1.83 -0.62 -16.14
C ARG A 178 2.09 0.59 -17.05
N ASN A 179 3.36 0.95 -17.25
CA ASN A 179 3.74 2.14 -18.02
C ASN A 179 3.69 1.93 -19.53
N THR A 180 3.77 0.69 -20.01
CA THR A 180 3.85 0.39 -21.45
C THR A 180 2.58 -0.23 -22.03
N CYS A 181 1.73 -0.84 -21.20
CA CYS A 181 0.49 -1.45 -21.66
C CYS A 181 -0.57 -0.37 -21.92
N PRO A 182 -1.09 -0.25 -23.17
CA PRO A 182 -2.07 0.78 -23.52
C PRO A 182 -3.41 0.63 -22.79
N ALA A 183 -3.71 -0.55 -22.26
CA ALA A 183 -4.92 -0.77 -21.47
C ALA A 183 -5.03 0.15 -20.25
N PHE A 184 -3.90 0.64 -19.72
CA PHE A 184 -3.89 1.55 -18.57
C PHE A 184 -3.97 3.03 -18.96
N SER A 185 -4.96 3.38 -19.75
CA SER A 185 -5.27 4.77 -20.10
C SER A 185 -6.21 5.41 -19.08
N TRP A 186 -6.26 6.74 -19.03
CA TRP A 186 -7.26 7.48 -18.26
C TRP A 186 -8.70 7.27 -18.77
N ASP A 187 -8.84 6.93 -20.04
CA ASP A 187 -10.13 6.70 -20.69
C ASP A 187 -10.51 5.21 -20.72
N SER A 188 -9.77 4.37 -19.98
CA SER A 188 -10.06 2.94 -19.94
C SER A 188 -11.34 2.65 -19.17
N ASN A 189 -12.05 1.64 -19.63
CA ASN A 189 -13.10 1.00 -18.86
C ASN A 189 -12.45 0.03 -17.85
N ILE A 190 -12.80 0.19 -16.59
CA ILE A 190 -12.29 -0.66 -15.50
C ILE A 190 -13.46 -1.46 -14.96
N GLN A 191 -13.31 -2.77 -14.94
CA GLN A 191 -14.27 -3.69 -14.35
C GLN A 191 -13.63 -4.38 -13.13
N VAL A 192 -14.41 -4.52 -12.08
CA VAL A 192 -14.03 -5.26 -10.89
C VAL A 192 -15.05 -6.36 -10.63
N GLN A 193 -14.55 -7.55 -10.35
CA GLN A 193 -15.37 -8.73 -10.07
C GLN A 193 -14.77 -9.53 -8.92
N SER A 194 -15.64 -10.15 -8.13
CA SER A 194 -15.26 -11.10 -7.09
C SER A 194 -16.23 -12.28 -7.15
N THR A 195 -15.70 -13.47 -7.31
CA THR A 195 -16.49 -14.72 -7.32
C THR A 195 -16.46 -15.43 -5.96
N ALA A 196 -15.53 -15.04 -5.10
CA ALA A 196 -15.42 -15.52 -3.72
C ALA A 196 -14.69 -14.44 -2.89
N SER A 197 -14.86 -14.41 -1.59
CA SER A 197 -14.28 -13.38 -0.71
C SER A 197 -12.77 -13.20 -0.87
N HIS A 198 -12.05 -14.28 -1.17
CA HIS A 198 -10.59 -14.31 -1.36
C HIS A 198 -10.14 -14.12 -2.82
N GLN A 199 -11.06 -13.82 -3.74
CA GLN A 199 -10.78 -13.62 -5.16
C GLN A 199 -11.17 -12.20 -5.59
N LEU A 200 -10.29 -11.56 -6.34
CA LEU A 200 -10.51 -10.25 -6.92
C LEU A 200 -9.97 -10.24 -8.35
N THR A 201 -10.82 -9.87 -9.30
CA THR A 201 -10.43 -9.67 -10.69
C THR A 201 -10.61 -8.22 -11.06
N LEU A 202 -9.56 -7.57 -11.52
CA LEU A 202 -9.54 -6.22 -12.06
C LEU A 202 -9.18 -6.31 -13.53
N THR A 203 -10.04 -5.79 -14.39
CA THR A 203 -9.83 -5.77 -15.84
C THR A 203 -9.84 -4.33 -16.34
N TRP A 204 -8.78 -3.96 -17.03
CA TRP A 204 -8.66 -2.68 -17.74
C TRP A 204 -8.82 -2.92 -19.22
N SER A 205 -9.64 -2.10 -19.89
CA SER A 205 -9.88 -2.21 -21.32
C SER A 205 -9.85 -0.84 -21.96
N TYR A 206 -9.02 -0.69 -23.00
CA TYR A 206 -8.93 0.53 -23.80
C TYR A 206 -8.72 0.17 -25.27
N GLN A 207 -9.65 0.60 -26.14
CA GLN A 207 -9.67 0.21 -27.56
C GLN A 207 -9.62 -1.33 -27.72
N SER A 208 -8.60 -1.85 -28.41
CA SER A 208 -8.38 -3.29 -28.59
C SER A 208 -7.47 -3.94 -27.53
N HIS A 209 -7.04 -3.18 -26.52
CA HIS A 209 -6.12 -3.64 -25.48
C HIS A 209 -6.85 -3.95 -24.18
N SER A 210 -6.41 -5.03 -23.50
CA SER A 210 -6.87 -5.39 -22.14
C SER A 210 -5.71 -5.83 -21.26
N ALA A 211 -5.88 -5.63 -19.97
CA ALA A 211 -4.95 -6.06 -18.92
C ALA A 211 -5.74 -6.56 -17.69
#